data_3c0e66ce8867bb96fe1a1b95e0609fed
#
_entry.id   3c0e66ce8867bb96fe1a1b95e0609fed
#
_cell.length_a   1.000
_cell.length_b   1.000
_cell.length_c   1.000
_cell.angle_alpha   90.00
_cell.angle_beta   90.00
_cell.angle_gamma   90.00
#
_symmetry.space_group_name_H-M   'P 1'
#
loop_
_entity.id
_entity.type
_entity.pdbx_description
1 polymer ?
#
loop_
_entity_poly.entity_id
_entity_poly.type
_entity_poly.pdbx_seq_one_letter_code
_entity_poly.pdbx_strand_id
1 'polypeptide(L)'
;ALMSGTLIEEEVLVTANFGSRGNENFDVLQSFMEKHDKKWPLMCMEFWCGWFNRWNEDIILRDADEVMTCMKELLQRGSLNLYMFHGGTNFGFMNGSCAGKIGNLPQVTSYDYDAFLTEWGDPTKKYEAAQELLKELFPDMIQQTPKLRTKKDYGLIPLKRKVSLFKTLSSLGKSEQSIWPKTFEQLGSGYGYVLYQTRVIGSTNSERIKLVDTSDRVSVYVDEVFYLTQTQEEIGTEFNLPLQGEHELSLLVENMGRNNYGARLLAPTQRKGIRGGVM
;
A
#
# COMPACT_ATOMS: atom_id res chain seq x y z
N ALA A 1 -3.43 17.79 -6.40
CA ALA A 1 -4.71 17.38 -5.79
C ALA A 1 -5.78 18.48 -5.95
N LEU A 2 -5.48 19.73 -5.61
CA LEU A 2 -6.42 20.88 -5.74
C LEU A 2 -6.89 21.17 -7.17
N MET A 3 -6.23 20.62 -8.17
CA MET A 3 -6.52 20.85 -9.58
C MET A 3 -7.52 19.86 -10.19
N SER A 4 -7.94 18.85 -9.46
CA SER A 4 -8.75 17.74 -9.98
C SER A 4 -10.19 17.69 -9.49
N GLY A 5 -10.58 18.55 -8.54
CA GLY A 5 -11.97 18.65 -8.07
C GLY A 5 -12.75 19.64 -8.91
N THR A 6 -13.98 19.26 -9.27
CA THR A 6 -14.86 20.11 -10.10
C THR A 6 -16.29 20.21 -9.58
N LEU A 7 -16.63 19.47 -8.54
CA LEU A 7 -17.97 19.50 -7.98
C LEU A 7 -18.17 20.74 -7.12
N ILE A 8 -19.16 21.55 -7.47
CA ILE A 8 -19.64 22.69 -6.68
C ILE A 8 -21.14 22.50 -6.48
N GLU A 9 -21.53 22.09 -5.28
CA GLU A 9 -22.90 22.02 -4.87
C GLU A 9 -23.15 22.94 -3.68
N GLU A 10 -24.34 23.46 -3.53
CA GLU A 10 -24.64 24.49 -2.52
C GLU A 10 -24.45 23.99 -1.08
N GLU A 11 -24.71 22.71 -0.84
CA GLU A 11 -24.67 22.11 0.49
C GLU A 11 -23.35 21.36 0.79
N VAL A 12 -22.36 21.39 -0.10
CA VAL A 12 -21.10 20.66 0.04
C VAL A 12 -19.95 21.61 0.23
N LEU A 13 -19.30 21.56 1.41
CA LEU A 13 -18.08 22.32 1.69
C LEU A 13 -16.92 21.80 0.83
N VAL A 14 -16.37 22.67 -0.01
CA VAL A 14 -15.15 22.36 -0.76
C VAL A 14 -13.95 22.46 0.14
N THR A 15 -13.14 21.42 0.17
CA THR A 15 -11.91 21.31 0.96
C THR A 15 -10.71 20.99 0.09
N ALA A 16 -9.51 21.03 0.67
CA ALA A 16 -8.28 20.69 -0.01
C ALA A 16 -7.51 19.62 0.75
N ASN A 17 -6.69 18.81 0.04
CA ASN A 17 -5.85 17.76 0.61
C ASN A 17 -4.40 18.03 0.21
N PHE A 18 -3.53 18.26 1.18
CA PHE A 18 -2.10 18.51 0.97
C PHE A 18 -1.31 18.39 2.28
N GLY A 19 0.03 18.34 2.19
CA GLY A 19 0.88 18.22 3.38
C GLY A 19 1.95 19.30 3.50
N SER A 20 2.05 20.22 2.52
CA SER A 20 3.08 21.28 2.47
C SER A 20 2.52 22.53 1.82
N ARG A 21 3.27 23.65 1.90
CA ARG A 21 2.91 24.94 1.27
C ARG A 21 1.50 25.37 1.69
N GLY A 22 1.28 25.50 2.99
CA GLY A 22 -0.04 25.74 3.60
C GLY A 22 -0.71 26.99 3.04
N ASN A 23 -0.02 28.13 3.07
CA ASN A 23 -0.52 29.40 2.58
C ASN A 23 -0.85 29.36 1.07
N GLU A 24 0.06 28.86 0.23
CA GLU A 24 -0.15 28.79 -1.22
C GLU A 24 -1.36 27.90 -1.58
N ASN A 25 -1.53 26.77 -0.91
CA ASN A 25 -2.63 25.87 -1.16
C ASN A 25 -3.97 26.46 -0.67
N PHE A 26 -3.98 27.20 0.43
CA PHE A 26 -5.18 27.92 0.86
C PHE A 26 -5.51 29.11 -0.04
N ASP A 27 -4.51 29.80 -0.61
CA ASP A 27 -4.77 30.83 -1.61
C ASP A 27 -5.45 30.25 -2.86
N VAL A 28 -5.00 29.07 -3.33
CA VAL A 28 -5.63 28.38 -4.46
C VAL A 28 -7.06 27.96 -4.11
N LEU A 29 -7.30 27.39 -2.90
CA LEU A 29 -8.63 27.01 -2.46
C LEU A 29 -9.56 28.22 -2.34
N GLN A 30 -9.09 29.30 -1.75
CA GLN A 30 -9.84 30.56 -1.64
C GLN A 30 -10.21 31.12 -2.99
N SER A 31 -9.24 31.24 -3.91
CA SER A 31 -9.45 31.73 -5.27
C SER A 31 -10.48 30.86 -6.04
N PHE A 32 -10.45 29.53 -5.80
CA PHE A 32 -11.44 28.64 -6.38
C PHE A 32 -12.84 28.91 -5.86
N MET A 33 -12.99 29.09 -4.54
CA MET A 33 -14.30 29.42 -3.93
C MET A 33 -14.82 30.78 -4.41
N GLU A 34 -13.97 31.80 -4.45
CA GLU A 34 -14.33 33.14 -4.92
C GLU A 34 -14.80 33.15 -6.37
N LYS A 35 -14.17 32.38 -7.23
CA LYS A 35 -14.57 32.19 -8.65
C LYS A 35 -15.99 31.61 -8.77
N HIS A 36 -16.46 30.93 -7.75
CA HIS A 36 -17.78 30.30 -7.69
C HIS A 36 -18.74 31.01 -6.72
N ASP A 37 -18.45 32.28 -6.37
CA ASP A 37 -19.24 33.09 -5.44
C ASP A 37 -19.50 32.44 -4.08
N LYS A 38 -18.54 31.62 -3.59
CA LYS A 38 -18.62 30.93 -2.29
C LYS A 38 -17.72 31.59 -1.25
N LYS A 39 -18.23 31.73 -0.01
CA LYS A 39 -17.51 32.26 1.15
C LYS A 39 -17.45 31.22 2.27
N TRP A 40 -17.02 30.04 1.95
CA TRP A 40 -16.87 28.97 2.93
C TRP A 40 -15.55 29.11 3.72
N PRO A 41 -15.48 28.53 4.94
CA PRO A 41 -14.22 28.48 5.67
C PRO A 41 -13.18 27.64 4.91
N LEU A 42 -11.91 28.03 5.05
CA LEU A 42 -10.80 27.24 4.51
C LEU A 42 -10.61 25.97 5.35
N MET A 43 -10.52 24.84 4.68
CA MET A 43 -10.35 23.53 5.34
C MET A 43 -9.39 22.64 4.54
N CYS A 44 -8.33 22.18 5.20
CA CYS A 44 -7.51 21.08 4.72
C CYS A 44 -8.06 19.78 5.31
N MET A 45 -8.78 18.98 4.50
CA MET A 45 -9.46 17.78 4.99
C MET A 45 -8.51 16.60 5.17
N GLU A 46 -7.43 16.55 4.41
CA GLU A 46 -6.32 15.64 4.64
C GLU A 46 -5.02 16.44 4.68
N PHE A 47 -4.56 16.75 5.89
CA PHE A 47 -3.23 17.30 6.08
C PHE A 47 -2.23 16.14 6.23
N TRP A 48 -1.41 15.94 5.20
CA TRP A 48 -0.47 14.82 5.14
C TRP A 48 0.79 15.12 5.95
N CYS A 49 0.85 14.57 7.16
CA CYS A 49 1.99 14.77 8.07
C CYS A 49 3.20 13.86 7.75
N GLY A 50 3.01 12.86 6.93
CA GLY A 50 3.97 11.87 6.47
C GLY A 50 3.49 11.21 5.19
N TRP A 51 3.83 9.94 4.98
CA TRP A 51 3.33 9.13 3.89
C TRP A 51 3.46 7.64 4.23
N PHE A 52 2.68 6.80 3.56
CA PHE A 52 2.78 5.35 3.71
C PHE A 52 4.02 4.81 2.97
N ASN A 53 4.61 3.76 3.54
CA ASN A 53 5.75 3.07 2.97
C ASN A 53 5.31 2.06 1.91
N ARG A 54 6.18 1.81 0.94
CA ARG A 54 5.93 0.89 -0.17
C ARG A 54 7.00 -0.20 -0.22
N TRP A 55 6.62 -1.33 -0.79
CA TRP A 55 7.52 -2.46 -0.96
C TRP A 55 8.77 -2.06 -1.76
N ASN A 56 9.92 -2.45 -1.26
CA ASN A 56 11.24 -2.20 -1.89
C ASN A 56 11.61 -0.71 -2.06
N GLU A 57 11.04 0.16 -1.24
CA GLU A 57 11.41 1.58 -1.16
C GLU A 57 11.89 1.94 0.25
N ASP A 58 12.64 3.03 0.34
CA ASP A 58 13.09 3.56 1.62
C ASP A 58 11.91 4.02 2.48
N ILE A 59 12.08 3.95 3.80
CA ILE A 59 11.09 4.44 4.76
C ILE A 59 10.98 5.96 4.65
N ILE A 60 9.76 6.44 4.46
CA ILE A 60 9.47 7.86 4.31
C ILE A 60 9.39 8.49 5.70
N LEU A 61 10.21 9.53 5.92
CA LEU A 61 10.19 10.36 7.12
C LEU A 61 10.09 11.82 6.71
N ARG A 62 9.32 12.61 7.45
CA ARG A 62 9.21 14.05 7.29
C ARG A 62 9.68 14.78 8.52
N ASP A 63 10.40 15.86 8.30
CA ASP A 63 10.89 16.73 9.38
C ASP A 63 9.72 17.34 10.17
N ALA A 64 9.81 17.27 11.51
CA ALA A 64 8.75 17.75 12.39
C ALA A 64 8.57 19.28 12.30
N ASP A 65 9.66 20.04 12.17
CA ASP A 65 9.60 21.50 12.12
C ASP A 65 8.96 21.99 10.82
N GLU A 66 9.24 21.29 9.69
CA GLU A 66 8.57 21.56 8.41
C GLU A 66 7.06 21.33 8.53
N VAL A 67 6.66 20.20 9.14
CA VAL A 67 5.25 19.87 9.36
C VAL A 67 4.58 20.92 10.25
N MET A 68 5.22 21.32 11.36
CA MET A 68 4.68 22.33 12.27
C MET A 68 4.58 23.71 11.63
N THR A 69 5.54 24.11 10.80
CA THR A 69 5.48 25.34 10.03
C THR A 69 4.24 25.39 9.15
N CYS A 70 4.00 24.32 8.39
CA CYS A 70 2.81 24.24 7.54
C CYS A 70 1.50 24.18 8.35
N MET A 71 1.46 23.45 9.48
CA MET A 71 0.30 23.43 10.37
C MET A 71 -0.01 24.84 10.92
N LYS A 72 1.00 25.58 11.32
CA LYS A 72 0.84 26.97 11.82
C LYS A 72 0.21 27.87 10.76
N GLU A 73 0.72 27.81 9.52
CA GLU A 73 0.14 28.55 8.41
C GLU A 73 -1.36 28.25 8.21
N LEU A 74 -1.74 26.99 8.30
CA LEU A 74 -3.13 26.58 8.11
C LEU A 74 -4.02 27.02 9.27
N LEU A 75 -3.59 26.79 10.53
CA LEU A 75 -4.38 27.10 11.70
C LEU A 75 -4.57 28.60 11.95
N GLN A 76 -3.72 29.44 11.38
CA GLN A 76 -3.89 30.91 11.38
C GLN A 76 -4.97 31.40 10.40
N ARG A 77 -5.39 30.58 9.45
CA ARG A 77 -6.31 30.98 8.36
C ARG A 77 -7.59 30.13 8.29
N GLY A 78 -7.56 28.92 8.82
CA GLY A 78 -8.66 27.99 8.68
C GLY A 78 -8.48 26.76 9.56
N SER A 79 -8.96 25.64 9.10
CA SER A 79 -8.97 24.38 9.82
C SER A 79 -8.21 23.30 9.08
N LEU A 80 -7.74 22.29 9.82
CA LEU A 80 -7.15 21.09 9.26
C LEU A 80 -7.65 19.83 9.98
N ASN A 81 -7.68 18.73 9.24
CA ASN A 81 -7.84 17.38 9.74
C ASN A 81 -6.58 16.59 9.45
N LEU A 82 -6.01 15.96 10.45
CA LEU A 82 -4.75 15.23 10.31
C LEU A 82 -4.96 13.92 9.55
N TYR A 83 -4.19 13.71 8.53
CA TYR A 83 -4.07 12.43 7.84
C TYR A 83 -2.58 12.01 7.75
N MET A 84 -2.05 11.12 8.64
CA MET A 84 -2.80 10.39 9.68
C MET A 84 -2.40 10.91 11.06
N PHE A 85 -3.33 10.97 12.00
CA PHE A 85 -2.99 11.15 13.40
C PHE A 85 -2.35 9.86 13.96
N HIS A 86 -2.91 8.72 13.57
CA HIS A 86 -2.39 7.37 13.81
C HIS A 86 -2.61 6.55 12.54
N GLY A 87 -1.54 6.04 11.96
CA GLY A 87 -1.64 5.28 10.71
C GLY A 87 -2.19 3.87 10.88
N GLY A 88 -1.59 3.09 11.76
CA GLY A 88 -2.02 1.71 12.06
C GLY A 88 -1.33 0.65 11.21
N THR A 89 -2.01 -0.48 11.06
CA THR A 89 -1.47 -1.70 10.45
C THR A 89 -2.42 -2.23 9.38
N ASN A 90 -1.89 -2.55 8.21
CA ASN A 90 -2.59 -3.32 7.19
C ASN A 90 -2.53 -4.80 7.54
N PHE A 91 -3.58 -5.35 8.14
CA PHE A 91 -3.59 -6.75 8.58
C PHE A 91 -3.72 -7.73 7.42
N GLY A 92 -3.04 -8.88 7.56
CA GLY A 92 -3.08 -9.95 6.57
C GLY A 92 -2.60 -9.47 5.19
N PHE A 93 -3.44 -9.62 4.18
CA PHE A 93 -3.18 -9.22 2.78
C PHE A 93 -4.08 -8.05 2.35
N MET A 94 -4.52 -7.20 3.27
CA MET A 94 -5.47 -6.12 3.02
C MET A 94 -4.82 -4.77 2.70
N ASN A 95 -3.51 -4.77 2.43
CA ASN A 95 -2.83 -3.57 1.98
C ASN A 95 -3.32 -3.12 0.60
N GLY A 96 -3.29 -1.82 0.37
CA GLY A 96 -3.52 -1.23 -0.94
C GLY A 96 -2.25 -1.13 -1.77
N SER A 97 -2.35 -0.45 -2.89
CA SER A 97 -1.25 -0.15 -3.79
C SER A 97 -1.47 1.22 -4.44
N CYS A 98 -0.41 1.85 -4.90
CA CYS A 98 -0.47 3.02 -5.77
C CYS A 98 -0.14 2.65 -7.21
N ALA A 99 -0.57 3.48 -8.15
CA ALA A 99 -0.17 3.34 -9.53
C ALA A 99 1.28 3.82 -9.72
N GLY A 100 2.17 2.90 -10.09
CA GLY A 100 3.53 3.22 -10.53
C GLY A 100 3.59 3.62 -12.00
N LYS A 101 4.78 3.94 -12.49
CA LYS A 101 5.00 4.20 -13.92
C LYS A 101 4.81 2.94 -14.77
N ILE A 102 5.31 1.81 -14.30
CA ILE A 102 5.31 0.52 -15.01
C ILE A 102 4.33 -0.47 -14.40
N GLY A 103 4.07 -0.41 -13.10
CA GLY A 103 3.23 -1.37 -12.40
C GLY A 103 2.51 -0.74 -11.22
N ASN A 104 2.25 -1.57 -10.22
CA ASN A 104 1.71 -1.15 -8.94
C ASN A 104 2.85 -0.92 -7.95
N LEU A 105 2.64 -0.03 -6.99
CA LEU A 105 3.53 0.23 -5.86
C LEU A 105 2.84 -0.24 -4.59
N PRO A 106 3.03 -1.52 -4.21
CA PRO A 106 2.33 -2.12 -3.07
C PRO A 106 2.73 -1.45 -1.76
N GLN A 107 1.76 -1.19 -0.91
CA GLN A 107 2.00 -0.78 0.46
C GLN A 107 2.47 -1.97 1.30
N VAL A 108 3.26 -1.70 2.33
CA VAL A 108 3.70 -2.71 3.29
C VAL A 108 2.67 -2.91 4.41
N THR A 109 2.91 -3.91 5.28
CA THR A 109 2.04 -4.22 6.42
C THR A 109 1.90 -3.03 7.37
N SER A 110 3.00 -2.36 7.70
CA SER A 110 2.94 -1.15 8.53
C SER A 110 2.37 0.02 7.75
N TYR A 111 1.30 0.62 8.26
CA TYR A 111 0.79 1.92 7.81
C TYR A 111 1.17 3.00 8.82
N ASP A 112 2.40 2.97 9.30
CA ASP A 112 2.94 3.90 10.30
C ASP A 112 2.75 5.37 9.87
N TYR A 113 2.94 5.66 8.60
CA TYR A 113 2.72 6.94 7.95
C TYR A 113 3.64 8.06 8.45
N ASP A 114 4.62 7.75 9.30
CA ASP A 114 5.38 8.75 10.04
C ASP A 114 4.44 9.75 10.77
N ALA A 115 3.38 9.19 11.37
CA ALA A 115 2.27 9.91 11.94
C ALA A 115 2.60 10.57 13.30
N PHE A 116 1.61 11.24 13.89
CA PHE A 116 1.74 11.85 15.23
C PHE A 116 1.82 10.80 16.34
N LEU A 117 1.18 9.65 16.16
CA LEU A 117 1.35 8.49 17.02
C LEU A 117 2.06 7.37 16.25
N THR A 118 2.91 6.64 16.97
CA THR A 118 3.49 5.40 16.44
C THR A 118 2.40 4.36 16.13
N GLU A 119 2.74 3.32 15.36
CA GLU A 119 1.81 2.22 15.05
C GLU A 119 1.24 1.55 16.30
N TRP A 120 1.98 1.52 17.40
CA TRP A 120 1.53 1.00 18.70
C TRP A 120 0.94 2.04 19.64
N GLY A 121 0.74 3.29 19.17
CA GLY A 121 -0.02 4.34 19.84
C GLY A 121 0.77 5.24 20.80
N ASP A 122 2.11 5.23 20.79
CA ASP A 122 2.91 6.18 21.57
C ASP A 122 3.05 7.53 20.83
N PRO A 123 3.13 8.65 21.57
CA PRO A 123 3.47 9.94 21.01
C PRO A 123 4.83 9.94 20.29
N THR A 124 4.89 10.64 19.17
CA THR A 124 6.12 10.91 18.43
C THR A 124 6.61 12.34 18.70
N LYS A 125 7.80 12.68 18.19
CA LYS A 125 8.30 14.07 18.20
C LYS A 125 7.34 15.04 17.52
N LYS A 126 6.64 14.62 16.46
CA LYS A 126 5.60 15.43 15.80
C LYS A 126 4.41 15.70 16.72
N TYR A 127 4.01 14.71 17.52
CA TYR A 127 2.96 14.90 18.50
C TYR A 127 3.35 15.94 19.56
N GLU A 128 4.55 15.83 20.10
CA GLU A 128 5.07 16.77 21.11
C GLU A 128 5.17 18.20 20.54
N ALA A 129 5.73 18.34 19.34
CA ALA A 129 5.84 19.62 18.64
C ALA A 129 4.45 20.23 18.33
N ALA A 130 3.48 19.40 17.95
CA ALA A 130 2.11 19.86 17.74
C ALA A 130 1.44 20.33 19.03
N GLN A 131 1.68 19.67 20.16
CA GLN A 131 1.17 20.16 21.44
C GLN A 131 1.71 21.56 21.78
N GLU A 132 3.00 21.80 21.58
CA GLU A 132 3.60 23.11 21.83
C GLU A 132 3.04 24.18 20.87
N LEU A 133 2.90 23.86 19.58
CA LEU A 133 2.28 24.75 18.61
C LEU A 133 0.83 25.10 18.99
N LEU A 134 0.04 24.11 19.41
CA LEU A 134 -1.36 24.32 19.80
C LEU A 134 -1.47 25.15 21.09
N LYS A 135 -0.55 25.01 22.05
CA LYS A 135 -0.48 25.89 23.22
C LYS A 135 -0.19 27.35 22.85
N GLU A 136 0.71 27.54 21.86
CA GLU A 136 1.02 28.89 21.37
C GLU A 136 -0.19 29.54 20.69
N LEU A 137 -0.89 28.80 19.83
CA LEU A 137 -2.00 29.33 19.03
C LEU A 137 -3.33 29.42 19.82
N PHE A 138 -3.56 28.49 20.74
CA PHE A 138 -4.81 28.31 21.47
C PHE A 138 -4.54 28.06 22.96
N PRO A 139 -4.09 29.09 23.72
CA PRO A 139 -3.65 28.92 25.11
C PRO A 139 -4.75 28.41 26.04
N ASP A 140 -6.01 28.64 25.72
CA ASP A 140 -7.15 28.23 26.54
C ASP A 140 -7.59 26.79 26.27
N MET A 141 -6.97 26.12 25.30
CA MET A 141 -7.32 24.73 24.94
C MET A 141 -6.79 23.75 25.98
N ILE A 142 -7.68 22.90 26.49
CA ILE A 142 -7.30 21.84 27.43
C ILE A 142 -6.53 20.75 26.67
N GLN A 143 -5.29 20.52 27.06
CA GLN A 143 -4.45 19.45 26.52
C GLN A 143 -4.35 18.32 27.53
N GLN A 144 -4.36 17.09 27.00
CA GLN A 144 -4.15 15.89 27.79
C GLN A 144 -2.84 15.22 27.38
N THR A 145 -2.04 14.82 28.37
CA THR A 145 -0.85 14.00 28.12
C THR A 145 -1.28 12.54 27.98
N PRO A 146 -1.02 11.87 26.86
CA PRO A 146 -1.37 10.48 26.70
C PRO A 146 -0.56 9.60 27.63
N LYS A 147 -1.21 8.56 28.15
CA LYS A 147 -0.53 7.55 28.96
C LYS A 147 0.20 6.56 28.06
N LEU A 148 1.51 6.43 28.24
CA LEU A 148 2.30 5.41 27.56
C LEU A 148 1.84 4.01 28.00
N ARG A 149 1.69 3.12 27.05
CA ARG A 149 1.38 1.71 27.33
C ARG A 149 2.65 0.95 27.69
N THR A 150 2.54 0.04 28.66
CA THR A 150 3.64 -0.87 28.99
C THR A 150 3.90 -1.81 27.81
N LYS A 151 5.16 -1.90 27.42
CA LYS A 151 5.65 -2.83 26.40
C LYS A 151 6.38 -3.96 27.08
N LYS A 152 6.31 -5.15 26.48
CA LYS A 152 6.99 -6.36 26.97
C LYS A 152 7.98 -6.83 25.92
N ASP A 153 9.20 -7.04 26.34
CA ASP A 153 10.18 -7.81 25.57
C ASP A 153 9.92 -9.30 25.81
N TYR A 154 9.71 -10.04 24.71
CA TYR A 154 9.49 -11.50 24.76
C TYR A 154 10.80 -12.28 24.56
N GLY A 155 11.92 -11.59 24.34
CA GLY A 155 13.23 -12.18 24.09
C GLY A 155 13.26 -13.02 22.81
N LEU A 156 14.22 -13.95 22.76
CA LEU A 156 14.36 -14.89 21.63
C LEU A 156 13.33 -16.01 21.73
N ILE A 157 12.42 -16.08 20.76
CA ILE A 157 11.42 -17.13 20.66
C ILE A 157 11.88 -18.20 19.67
N PRO A 158 12.26 -19.41 20.13
CA PRO A 158 12.68 -20.46 19.22
C PRO A 158 11.50 -21.02 18.43
N LEU A 159 11.64 -21.07 17.10
CA LEU A 159 10.67 -21.71 16.22
C LEU A 159 10.80 -23.24 16.36
N LYS A 160 9.81 -23.88 16.97
CA LYS A 160 9.83 -25.32 17.27
C LYS A 160 9.22 -26.20 16.17
N ARG A 161 8.45 -25.61 15.26
CA ARG A 161 7.73 -26.34 14.21
C ARG A 161 7.77 -25.57 12.90
N LYS A 162 7.94 -26.27 11.80
CA LYS A 162 7.77 -25.79 10.44
C LYS A 162 7.02 -26.83 9.61
N VAL A 163 6.29 -26.38 8.61
CA VAL A 163 5.60 -27.26 7.67
C VAL A 163 5.82 -26.71 6.25
N SER A 164 5.98 -27.63 5.29
CA SER A 164 6.07 -27.25 3.89
C SER A 164 4.69 -26.83 3.36
N LEU A 165 4.66 -25.79 2.53
CA LEU A 165 3.46 -25.37 1.80
C LEU A 165 2.86 -26.58 1.05
N PHE A 166 3.68 -27.27 0.25
CA PHE A 166 3.23 -28.38 -0.61
C PHE A 166 2.61 -29.54 0.20
N LYS A 167 3.12 -29.83 1.40
CA LYS A 167 2.55 -30.87 2.27
C LYS A 167 1.22 -30.48 2.92
N THR A 168 0.81 -29.23 2.84
CA THR A 168 -0.41 -28.72 3.49
C THR A 168 -1.46 -28.21 2.51
N LEU A 169 -1.24 -28.31 1.20
CA LEU A 169 -2.14 -27.78 0.18
C LEU A 169 -3.59 -28.22 0.36
N SER A 170 -3.81 -29.50 0.66
CA SER A 170 -5.16 -30.06 0.88
C SER A 170 -5.91 -29.42 2.07
N SER A 171 -5.16 -28.83 3.01
CA SER A 171 -5.71 -28.15 4.20
C SER A 171 -5.87 -26.63 3.99
N LEU A 172 -5.22 -26.05 2.99
CA LEU A 172 -5.17 -24.59 2.78
C LEU A 172 -6.25 -24.08 1.84
N GLY A 173 -6.74 -24.89 0.93
CA GLY A 173 -7.72 -24.45 -0.04
C GLY A 173 -8.30 -25.56 -0.89
N LYS A 174 -9.23 -25.16 -1.77
CA LYS A 174 -9.80 -26.08 -2.77
C LYS A 174 -8.98 -25.97 -4.05
N SER A 175 -8.70 -27.10 -4.67
CA SER A 175 -8.12 -27.16 -6.00
C SER A 175 -9.23 -27.12 -7.08
N GLU A 176 -8.93 -26.45 -8.18
CA GLU A 176 -9.78 -26.41 -9.37
C GLU A 176 -8.93 -26.72 -10.60
N GLN A 177 -9.45 -27.54 -11.50
CA GLN A 177 -8.78 -27.83 -12.77
C GLN A 177 -9.32 -26.95 -13.88
N SER A 178 -8.42 -26.42 -14.72
CA SER A 178 -8.75 -25.57 -15.85
C SER A 178 -7.72 -25.75 -16.96
N ILE A 179 -8.15 -25.58 -18.21
CA ILE A 179 -7.24 -25.59 -19.38
C ILE A 179 -6.33 -24.37 -19.37
N TRP A 180 -6.84 -23.24 -18.89
CA TRP A 180 -6.10 -21.97 -18.78
C TRP A 180 -6.00 -21.54 -17.34
N PRO A 181 -4.91 -20.86 -16.93
CA PRO A 181 -4.82 -20.31 -15.60
C PRO A 181 -5.98 -19.32 -15.35
N LYS A 182 -6.61 -19.43 -14.20
CA LYS A 182 -7.67 -18.51 -13.78
C LYS A 182 -7.09 -17.39 -12.93
N THR A 183 -7.59 -16.19 -13.09
CA THR A 183 -7.22 -15.04 -12.25
C THR A 183 -7.80 -15.18 -10.84
N PHE A 184 -7.28 -14.38 -9.89
CA PHE A 184 -7.85 -14.31 -8.54
C PHE A 184 -9.34 -14.03 -8.56
N GLU A 185 -9.77 -13.10 -9.41
CA GLU A 185 -11.18 -12.71 -9.55
C GLU A 185 -12.05 -13.87 -10.06
N GLN A 186 -11.55 -14.65 -11.03
CA GLN A 186 -12.24 -15.83 -11.54
C GLN A 186 -12.34 -16.97 -10.52
N LEU A 187 -11.40 -17.02 -9.57
CA LEU A 187 -11.40 -17.96 -8.44
C LEU A 187 -12.20 -17.44 -7.24
N GLY A 188 -12.78 -16.24 -7.32
CA GLY A 188 -13.46 -15.59 -6.22
C GLY A 188 -12.55 -15.20 -5.05
N SER A 189 -11.22 -15.08 -5.30
CA SER A 189 -10.23 -14.72 -4.30
C SER A 189 -9.90 -13.22 -4.40
N GLY A 190 -10.05 -12.49 -3.28
CA GLY A 190 -9.81 -11.05 -3.24
C GLY A 190 -8.34 -10.68 -3.01
N TYR A 191 -7.57 -11.51 -2.30
CA TYR A 191 -6.22 -11.22 -1.80
C TYR A 191 -5.46 -12.50 -1.47
N GLY A 192 -4.18 -12.38 -1.10
CA GLY A 192 -3.33 -13.49 -0.67
C GLY A 192 -2.62 -14.18 -1.84
N TYR A 193 -2.64 -15.49 -1.86
CA TYR A 193 -1.89 -16.31 -2.80
C TYR A 193 -2.78 -17.25 -3.62
N VAL A 194 -2.36 -17.50 -4.87
CA VAL A 194 -2.87 -18.61 -5.70
C VAL A 194 -1.68 -19.43 -6.17
N LEU A 195 -1.75 -20.74 -5.96
CA LEU A 195 -0.78 -21.69 -6.50
C LEU A 195 -1.32 -22.28 -7.80
N TYR A 196 -0.59 -22.09 -8.88
CA TYR A 196 -0.84 -22.72 -10.17
C TYR A 196 0.13 -23.89 -10.32
N GLN A 197 -0.39 -25.07 -10.63
CA GLN A 197 0.41 -26.28 -10.84
C GLN A 197 0.08 -26.90 -12.19
N THR A 198 1.09 -27.34 -12.89
CA THR A 198 0.93 -28.05 -14.16
C THR A 198 2.08 -29.01 -14.38
N ARG A 199 1.84 -30.09 -15.12
CA ARG A 199 2.90 -30.94 -15.64
C ARG A 199 3.45 -30.37 -16.92
N VAL A 200 4.75 -30.38 -17.03
CA VAL A 200 5.50 -29.93 -18.21
C VAL A 200 6.46 -31.03 -18.66
N ILE A 201 6.68 -31.09 -19.95
CA ILE A 201 7.67 -32.00 -20.54
C ILE A 201 8.62 -31.15 -21.35
N GLY A 202 9.84 -31.03 -20.86
CA GLY A 202 10.88 -30.27 -21.53
C GLY A 202 11.91 -31.16 -22.22
N SER A 203 12.64 -30.59 -23.16
CA SER A 203 13.64 -31.28 -23.96
C SER A 203 15.06 -31.08 -23.47
N THR A 204 15.27 -30.03 -22.64
CA THR A 204 16.61 -29.63 -22.16
C THR A 204 16.63 -29.31 -20.68
N ASN A 205 17.86 -29.30 -20.12
CA ASN A 205 18.08 -28.81 -18.74
C ASN A 205 18.10 -27.28 -18.63
N SER A 206 17.71 -26.56 -19.68
CA SER A 206 17.70 -25.09 -19.72
C SER A 206 16.57 -24.60 -20.63
N GLU A 207 15.34 -25.00 -20.32
CA GLU A 207 14.15 -24.51 -21.02
C GLU A 207 13.90 -23.05 -20.68
N ARG A 208 13.64 -22.25 -21.72
CA ARG A 208 13.28 -20.84 -21.54
C ARG A 208 11.82 -20.70 -21.19
N ILE A 209 11.57 -19.98 -20.12
CA ILE A 209 10.23 -19.72 -19.61
C ILE A 209 10.00 -18.22 -19.56
N LYS A 210 8.77 -17.81 -19.86
CA LYS A 210 8.32 -16.43 -19.74
C LYS A 210 6.92 -16.38 -19.15
N LEU A 211 6.75 -15.61 -18.07
CA LEU A 211 5.44 -15.31 -17.51
C LEU A 211 4.84 -14.12 -18.28
N VAL A 212 3.68 -14.33 -18.89
CA VAL A 212 3.04 -13.30 -19.70
C VAL A 212 1.87 -12.71 -18.95
N ASP A 213 1.85 -11.37 -18.84
CA ASP A 213 0.76 -10.62 -18.24
C ASP A 213 0.30 -11.19 -16.88
N THR A 214 1.26 -11.29 -15.96
CA THR A 214 1.07 -11.84 -14.60
C THR A 214 1.20 -10.72 -13.57
N SER A 215 0.48 -10.78 -12.46
CA SER A 215 0.53 -9.83 -11.35
C SER A 215 0.31 -10.52 -10.01
N ASP A 216 1.12 -10.21 -8.99
CA ASP A 216 2.13 -9.15 -8.92
C ASP A 216 3.54 -9.74 -8.73
N ARG A 217 3.70 -10.76 -7.89
CA ARG A 217 4.96 -11.44 -7.55
C ARG A 217 4.79 -12.94 -7.66
N VAL A 218 5.74 -13.62 -8.28
CA VAL A 218 5.66 -15.05 -8.56
C VAL A 218 6.88 -15.76 -8.05
N SER A 219 6.68 -16.74 -7.16
CA SER A 219 7.72 -17.70 -6.78
C SER A 219 7.57 -18.97 -7.62
N VAL A 220 8.66 -19.37 -8.25
CA VAL A 220 8.74 -20.48 -9.21
C VAL A 220 9.37 -21.70 -8.56
N TYR A 221 8.70 -22.84 -8.69
CA TYR A 221 9.18 -24.13 -8.19
C TYR A 221 9.11 -25.19 -9.30
N VAL A 222 10.07 -26.10 -9.29
CA VAL A 222 10.06 -27.33 -10.08
C VAL A 222 10.18 -28.49 -9.10
N ASP A 223 9.24 -29.44 -9.15
CA ASP A 223 9.18 -30.59 -8.24
C ASP A 223 9.28 -30.18 -6.77
N GLU A 224 8.53 -29.17 -6.37
CA GLU A 224 8.52 -28.54 -5.04
C GLU A 224 9.83 -27.82 -4.63
N VAL A 225 10.85 -27.80 -5.50
CA VAL A 225 12.12 -27.10 -5.25
C VAL A 225 12.01 -25.66 -5.74
N PHE A 226 12.34 -24.70 -4.87
CA PHE A 226 12.35 -23.29 -5.21
C PHE A 226 13.51 -22.95 -6.16
N TYR A 227 13.23 -22.20 -7.21
CA TYR A 227 14.22 -21.72 -8.18
C TYR A 227 14.44 -20.22 -8.14
N LEU A 228 13.39 -19.44 -8.28
CA LEU A 228 13.49 -17.98 -8.32
C LEU A 228 12.17 -17.32 -7.95
N THR A 229 12.23 -16.03 -7.75
CA THR A 229 11.05 -15.16 -7.67
C THR A 229 11.17 -14.08 -8.75
N GLN A 230 10.07 -13.81 -9.45
CA GLN A 230 9.93 -12.62 -10.30
C GLN A 230 9.01 -11.61 -9.63
N THR A 231 9.46 -10.37 -9.55
CA THR A 231 8.66 -9.21 -9.17
C THR A 231 7.98 -8.59 -10.39
N GLN A 232 7.10 -7.62 -10.19
CA GLN A 232 6.42 -6.93 -11.29
C GLN A 232 7.36 -6.33 -12.35
N GLU A 233 8.56 -5.92 -11.94
CA GLU A 233 9.55 -5.34 -12.84
C GLU A 233 10.23 -6.39 -13.73
N GLU A 234 10.27 -7.63 -13.26
CA GLU A 234 10.90 -8.76 -13.93
C GLU A 234 9.91 -9.60 -14.75
N ILE A 235 8.62 -9.58 -14.40
CA ILE A 235 7.57 -10.29 -15.13
C ILE A 235 7.55 -9.85 -16.59
N GLY A 236 7.58 -10.84 -17.48
CA GLY A 236 7.72 -10.63 -18.92
C GLY A 236 9.16 -10.77 -19.42
N THR A 237 10.15 -10.90 -18.53
CA THR A 237 11.50 -11.32 -18.91
C THR A 237 11.60 -12.86 -18.96
N GLU A 238 12.51 -13.36 -19.77
CA GLU A 238 12.78 -14.79 -19.87
C GLU A 238 13.72 -15.25 -18.75
N PHE A 239 13.50 -16.47 -18.28
CA PHE A 239 14.38 -17.17 -17.35
C PHE A 239 14.45 -18.67 -17.73
N ASN A 240 15.49 -19.36 -17.26
CA ASN A 240 15.69 -20.76 -17.59
C ASN A 240 15.34 -21.68 -16.43
N LEU A 241 14.74 -22.83 -16.73
CA LEU A 241 14.44 -23.89 -15.78
C LEU A 241 15.01 -25.25 -16.28
N PRO A 242 15.44 -26.14 -15.38
CA PRO A 242 15.91 -27.48 -15.72
C PRO A 242 14.70 -28.42 -15.89
N LEU A 243 14.10 -28.43 -17.06
CA LEU A 243 12.88 -29.18 -17.35
C LEU A 243 13.09 -30.36 -18.32
N GLN A 244 14.30 -30.98 -18.31
CA GLN A 244 14.53 -32.14 -19.14
C GLN A 244 13.73 -33.38 -18.65
N GLY A 245 12.75 -33.83 -19.40
CA GLY A 245 11.83 -34.88 -18.99
C GLY A 245 10.51 -34.32 -18.45
N GLU A 246 9.80 -35.13 -17.69
CA GLU A 246 8.52 -34.76 -17.07
C GLU A 246 8.78 -34.15 -15.67
N HIS A 247 8.23 -32.95 -15.43
CA HIS A 247 8.35 -32.22 -14.18
C HIS A 247 7.02 -31.60 -13.79
N GLU A 248 6.83 -31.33 -12.50
CA GLU A 248 5.77 -30.47 -12.00
C GLU A 248 6.28 -29.02 -11.87
N LEU A 249 5.69 -28.13 -12.67
CA LEU A 249 5.91 -26.69 -12.53
C LEU A 249 4.85 -26.09 -11.61
N SER A 250 5.30 -25.44 -10.53
CA SER A 250 4.45 -24.76 -9.58
C SER A 250 4.79 -23.27 -9.54
N LEU A 251 3.78 -22.42 -9.70
CA LEU A 251 3.89 -20.95 -9.68
C LEU A 251 3.02 -20.42 -8.55
N LEU A 252 3.67 -19.97 -7.47
CA LEU A 252 2.98 -19.34 -6.33
C LEU A 252 2.89 -17.83 -6.60
N VAL A 253 1.70 -17.37 -6.96
CA VAL A 253 1.44 -15.98 -7.30
C VAL A 253 0.87 -15.24 -6.09
N GLU A 254 1.50 -14.14 -5.73
CA GLU A 254 1.09 -13.23 -4.67
C GLU A 254 0.36 -12.02 -5.27
N ASN A 255 -0.80 -11.72 -4.71
CA ASN A 255 -1.49 -10.45 -4.91
C ASN A 255 -0.96 -9.45 -3.87
N MET A 256 -0.13 -8.51 -4.31
CA MET A 256 0.51 -7.52 -3.43
C MET A 256 -0.35 -6.27 -3.20
N GLY A 257 -1.63 -6.30 -3.51
CA GLY A 257 -2.57 -5.22 -3.34
C GLY A 257 -3.04 -4.59 -4.65
N ARG A 258 -4.19 -3.92 -4.58
CA ARG A 258 -4.81 -3.22 -5.71
C ARG A 258 -4.71 -1.72 -5.53
N ASN A 259 -4.69 -0.98 -6.63
CA ASN A 259 -4.70 0.47 -6.58
C ASN A 259 -5.96 0.96 -5.87
N ASN A 260 -5.77 1.83 -4.89
CA ASN A 260 -6.83 2.45 -4.11
C ASN A 260 -7.11 3.89 -4.54
N TYR A 261 -6.29 4.44 -5.44
CA TYR A 261 -6.43 5.83 -5.90
C TYR A 261 -5.88 6.02 -7.32
N GLY A 262 -6.48 6.96 -8.07
CA GLY A 262 -5.96 7.46 -9.33
C GLY A 262 -6.53 6.82 -10.59
N ALA A 263 -5.97 7.18 -11.74
CA ALA A 263 -6.49 6.85 -13.06
C ALA A 263 -6.45 5.35 -13.42
N ARG A 264 -5.69 4.54 -12.67
CA ARG A 264 -5.51 3.10 -12.94
C ARG A 264 -6.36 2.19 -12.07
N LEU A 265 -7.39 2.69 -11.41
CA LEU A 265 -8.29 1.88 -10.57
C LEU A 265 -8.95 0.72 -11.35
N LEU A 266 -9.25 0.93 -12.61
CA LEU A 266 -9.87 -0.08 -13.49
C LEU A 266 -8.91 -0.65 -14.54
N ALA A 267 -7.60 -0.41 -14.39
CA ALA A 267 -6.62 -0.94 -15.33
C ALA A 267 -6.61 -2.48 -15.32
N PRO A 268 -6.27 -3.13 -16.45
CA PRO A 268 -6.15 -4.59 -16.50
C PRO A 268 -5.20 -5.18 -15.45
N THR A 269 -4.17 -4.43 -15.05
CA THR A 269 -3.22 -4.81 -13.98
C THR A 269 -3.86 -4.93 -12.60
N GLN A 270 -5.11 -4.49 -12.43
CA GLN A 270 -5.88 -4.71 -11.19
C GLN A 270 -6.49 -6.11 -11.09
N ARG A 271 -6.53 -6.86 -12.19
CA ARG A 271 -6.80 -8.30 -12.17
C ARG A 271 -5.52 -9.02 -11.80
N LYS A 272 -5.58 -9.87 -10.78
CA LYS A 272 -4.42 -10.54 -10.19
C LYS A 272 -4.31 -12.00 -10.66
N GLY A 273 -3.09 -12.53 -10.64
CA GLY A 273 -2.79 -13.87 -11.11
C GLY A 273 -2.20 -13.89 -12.52
N ILE A 274 -2.24 -15.04 -13.18
CA ILE A 274 -1.73 -15.26 -14.53
C ILE A 274 -2.86 -15.00 -15.52
N ARG A 275 -2.74 -13.96 -16.36
CA ARG A 275 -3.74 -13.57 -17.36
C ARG A 275 -3.33 -13.98 -18.78
N GLY A 276 -2.05 -13.84 -19.08
CA GLY A 276 -1.52 -14.12 -20.43
C GLY A 276 -0.91 -15.51 -20.61
N GLY A 277 -0.72 -16.26 -19.52
CA GLY A 277 -0.16 -17.61 -19.55
C GLY A 277 1.34 -17.71 -19.29
N VAL A 278 1.87 -18.89 -19.55
CA VAL A 278 3.29 -19.26 -19.43
C VAL A 278 3.78 -19.78 -20.77
N MET A 279 4.86 -19.20 -21.28
CA MET A 279 5.45 -19.56 -22.57
C MET A 279 6.84 -20.16 -22.37
#